data_483eb6850428359671a847f7d86bb3a7
#
_entry.id   483eb6850428359671a847f7d86bb3a7
#
_cell.length_a   1.000
_cell.length_b   1.000
_cell.length_c   1.000
_cell.angle_alpha   90.00
_cell.angle_beta   90.00
_cell.angle_gamma   90.00
#
_symmetry.space_group_name_H-M   'P 1'
#
loop_
_entity.id
_entity.type
_entity.pdbx_description
1 polymer ?
#
loop_
_entity_poly.entity_id
_entity_poly.type
_entity_poly.pdbx_seq_one_letter_code
_entity_poly.pdbx_strand_id
1 'polypeptide(L)'
;SHSTLDDLEYYIDLSKKADIPFIIDTEGSQIRTGDLSSDSYHFKENDKILLYKKKIIGDGKRISIRPSQILEQLKEGDILYVDFDTLVLRINDISNISNGFIESTVISSGYLGKNKGIVIDPQISRRFDMPTLSNKDIEAIKIGLKNNISLVAASFIRNSNAVNYVRKISNGKMKIISKIECLDALENLDEIIRESDYLLIDRGDLSKEIPIEKIPFTQKIILNRANNQDTDVFVATNLLES
;
A
#
# COMPACT_ATOMS: atom_id res chain seq x y z
N SER A 1 0.22 -4.21 10.54
CA SER A 1 1.17 -3.78 9.49
C SER A 1 2.23 -2.79 10.00
N HIS A 2 1.90 -1.89 10.93
CA HIS A 2 2.81 -0.82 11.42
C HIS A 2 3.75 -1.25 12.56
N SER A 3 3.60 -2.43 13.13
CA SER A 3 4.41 -2.96 14.23
C SER A 3 5.74 -3.53 13.74
N THR A 4 6.72 -3.66 14.64
CA THR A 4 7.96 -4.42 14.36
C THR A 4 7.67 -5.92 14.35
N LEU A 5 8.64 -6.75 13.95
CA LEU A 5 8.47 -8.21 14.03
C LEU A 5 8.49 -8.69 15.49
N ASP A 6 9.23 -8.02 16.37
CA ASP A 6 9.24 -8.32 17.80
C ASP A 6 7.87 -7.99 18.45
N ASP A 7 7.26 -6.86 18.06
CA ASP A 7 5.89 -6.53 18.48
C ASP A 7 4.89 -7.58 17.99
N LEU A 8 5.07 -8.10 16.77
CA LEU A 8 4.19 -9.12 16.21
C LEU A 8 4.18 -10.39 17.07
N GLU A 9 5.34 -10.89 17.45
CA GLU A 9 5.44 -12.07 18.33
C GLU A 9 4.78 -11.81 19.67
N TYR A 10 5.02 -10.64 20.27
CA TYR A 10 4.37 -10.22 21.50
C TYR A 10 2.84 -10.19 21.41
N TYR A 11 2.28 -9.61 20.34
CA TYR A 11 0.83 -9.57 20.14
C TYR A 11 0.22 -10.95 19.87
N ILE A 12 0.94 -11.83 19.16
CA ILE A 12 0.52 -13.22 18.98
C ILE A 12 0.43 -13.92 20.35
N ASP A 13 1.41 -13.75 21.21
CA ASP A 13 1.39 -14.34 22.56
C ASP A 13 0.25 -13.78 23.44
N LEU A 14 -0.03 -12.49 23.33
CA LEU A 14 -1.18 -11.88 24.00
C LEU A 14 -2.52 -12.46 23.49
N SER A 15 -2.68 -12.59 22.19
CA SER A 15 -3.90 -13.15 21.58
C SER A 15 -4.16 -14.58 22.05
N LYS A 16 -3.10 -15.41 22.12
CA LYS A 16 -3.18 -16.78 22.64
C LYS A 16 -3.61 -16.82 24.13
N LYS A 17 -3.04 -15.93 24.96
CA LYS A 17 -3.40 -15.84 26.37
C LYS A 17 -4.84 -15.38 26.59
N ALA A 18 -5.36 -14.55 25.68
CA ALA A 18 -6.71 -14.03 25.73
C ALA A 18 -7.74 -14.92 25.01
N ASP A 19 -7.28 -16.00 24.37
CA ASP A 19 -8.10 -16.87 23.50
C ASP A 19 -8.85 -16.10 22.41
N ILE A 20 -8.14 -15.15 21.78
CA ILE A 20 -8.69 -14.31 20.70
C ILE A 20 -8.01 -14.69 19.38
N PRO A 21 -8.77 -14.92 18.30
CA PRO A 21 -8.19 -15.16 16.98
C PRO A 21 -7.27 -14.01 16.53
N PHE A 22 -6.11 -14.36 15.95
CA PHE A 22 -5.15 -13.40 15.44
C PHE A 22 -5.10 -13.43 13.91
N ILE A 23 -5.07 -12.24 13.31
CA ILE A 23 -4.92 -12.06 11.86
C ILE A 23 -3.62 -11.30 11.61
N ILE A 24 -2.77 -11.82 10.74
CA ILE A 24 -1.60 -11.07 10.28
C ILE A 24 -2.06 -10.09 9.21
N ASP A 25 -1.87 -8.80 9.46
CA ASP A 25 -2.14 -7.74 8.50
C ASP A 25 -0.81 -7.26 7.88
N THR A 26 -0.65 -7.45 6.57
CA THR A 26 0.57 -7.11 5.84
C THR A 26 0.64 -5.61 5.54
N GLU A 27 1.85 -5.09 5.33
CA GLU A 27 2.02 -3.71 4.83
C GLU A 27 1.63 -3.62 3.35
N GLY A 28 1.90 -4.68 2.59
CA GLY A 28 1.74 -4.71 1.14
C GLY A 28 2.66 -3.72 0.42
N SER A 29 2.37 -3.46 -0.82
CA SER A 29 3.16 -2.54 -1.66
C SER A 29 2.40 -1.26 -1.96
N GLN A 30 2.48 -0.33 -1.03
CA GLN A 30 2.13 1.07 -1.25
C GLN A 30 3.40 1.87 -1.50
N ILE A 31 3.35 2.79 -2.46
CA ILE A 31 4.44 3.74 -2.64
C ILE A 31 4.45 4.70 -1.45
N ARG A 32 5.61 4.86 -0.81
CA ARG A 32 5.74 5.71 0.38
C ARG A 32 7.04 6.49 0.37
N THR A 33 7.03 7.65 1.03
CA THR A 33 8.23 8.38 1.41
C THR A 33 9.04 7.60 2.45
N GLY A 34 10.35 7.78 2.46
CA GLY A 34 11.23 7.22 3.49
C GLY A 34 11.27 8.03 4.78
N ASP A 35 12.30 7.75 5.57
CA ASP A 35 12.59 8.46 6.82
C ASP A 35 13.13 9.87 6.54
N LEU A 36 12.84 10.81 7.44
CA LEU A 36 13.30 12.19 7.39
C LEU A 36 14.10 12.53 8.65
N SER A 37 15.01 13.48 8.55
CA SER A 37 15.76 14.02 9.69
C SER A 37 14.95 14.94 10.61
N SER A 38 13.77 15.37 10.14
CA SER A 38 12.75 16.10 10.92
C SER A 38 11.40 15.40 10.79
N ASP A 39 10.41 15.77 11.58
CA ASP A 39 9.07 15.17 11.50
C ASP A 39 8.39 15.51 10.18
N SER A 40 8.61 16.72 9.67
CA SER A 40 8.15 17.15 8.36
C SER A 40 9.01 18.27 7.80
N TYR A 41 8.92 18.46 6.48
CA TYR A 41 9.47 19.61 5.77
C TYR A 41 8.37 20.31 4.99
N HIS A 42 8.37 21.64 5.01
CA HIS A 42 7.48 22.45 4.17
C HIS A 42 8.19 22.77 2.85
N PHE A 43 7.53 22.47 1.75
CA PHE A 43 7.99 22.79 0.40
C PHE A 43 7.08 23.83 -0.24
N LYS A 44 7.68 24.73 -1.01
CA LYS A 44 6.98 25.76 -1.78
C LYS A 44 6.89 25.32 -3.24
N GLU A 45 5.94 25.88 -3.95
CA GLU A 45 5.83 25.73 -5.39
C GLU A 45 7.16 26.10 -6.08
N ASN A 46 7.56 25.30 -7.08
CA ASN A 46 8.83 25.34 -7.79
C ASN A 46 10.07 24.87 -7.00
N ASP A 47 9.96 24.45 -5.75
CA ASP A 47 11.07 23.78 -5.06
C ASP A 47 11.43 22.48 -5.78
N LYS A 48 12.73 22.17 -5.83
CA LYS A 48 13.25 20.93 -6.40
C LYS A 48 13.53 19.90 -5.31
N ILE A 49 13.09 18.66 -5.54
CA ILE A 49 13.29 17.53 -4.63
C ILE A 49 13.90 16.39 -5.42
N LEU A 50 15.02 15.84 -4.92
CA LEU A 50 15.64 14.66 -5.46
C LEU A 50 15.03 13.41 -4.81
N LEU A 51 14.50 12.51 -5.63
CA LEU A 51 13.89 11.26 -5.21
C LEU A 51 14.93 10.14 -5.35
N TYR A 52 15.30 9.53 -4.22
CA TYR A 52 16.37 8.53 -4.17
C TYR A 52 15.83 7.10 -4.13
N LYS A 53 16.45 6.21 -4.90
CA LYS A 53 16.23 4.76 -4.89
C LYS A 53 16.78 4.10 -3.61
N LYS A 54 17.97 4.54 -3.17
CA LYS A 54 18.61 4.03 -1.95
C LYS A 54 17.93 4.64 -0.73
N LYS A 55 17.73 3.83 0.32
CA LYS A 55 17.25 4.34 1.60
C LYS A 55 18.24 5.38 2.14
N ILE A 56 17.76 6.61 2.32
CA ILE A 56 18.48 7.72 2.95
C ILE A 56 17.60 8.32 4.05
N ILE A 57 18.23 9.01 4.99
CA ILE A 57 17.50 9.94 5.86
C ILE A 57 17.32 11.22 5.04
N GLY A 58 16.08 11.50 4.66
CA GLY A 58 15.75 12.64 3.82
C GLY A 58 15.84 13.98 4.57
N ASP A 59 15.91 15.04 3.79
CA ASP A 59 16.00 16.42 4.25
C ASP A 59 15.11 17.34 3.38
N GLY A 60 15.25 18.63 3.53
CA GLY A 60 14.52 19.62 2.73
C GLY A 60 14.86 19.65 1.23
N LYS A 61 15.64 18.70 0.69
CA LYS A 61 15.99 18.61 -0.73
C LYS A 61 16.00 17.18 -1.27
N ARG A 62 16.08 16.18 -0.41
CA ARG A 62 16.28 14.78 -0.78
C ARG A 62 15.34 13.89 0.03
N ILE A 63 14.72 12.95 -0.63
CA ILE A 63 13.89 11.92 0.01
C ILE A 63 14.12 10.58 -0.67
N SER A 64 14.03 9.49 0.08
CA SER A 64 13.92 8.16 -0.53
C SER A 64 12.47 7.79 -0.76
N ILE A 65 12.22 6.99 -1.79
CA ILE A 65 10.90 6.42 -2.10
C ILE A 65 11.00 4.90 -2.04
N ARG A 66 9.97 4.27 -1.55
CA ARG A 66 9.85 2.82 -1.50
C ARG A 66 8.50 2.36 -2.06
N PRO A 67 8.41 1.18 -2.71
CA PRO A 67 9.55 0.34 -3.08
C PRO A 67 10.44 1.03 -4.12
N SER A 68 11.75 0.78 -4.04
CA SER A 68 12.77 1.53 -4.81
C SER A 68 12.65 1.36 -6.33
N GLN A 69 12.12 0.22 -6.80
CA GLN A 69 11.94 -0.07 -8.21
C GLN A 69 10.91 0.83 -8.90
N ILE A 70 10.10 1.55 -8.14
CA ILE A 70 9.11 2.47 -8.73
C ILE A 70 9.79 3.63 -9.47
N LEU A 71 10.95 4.10 -8.97
CA LEU A 71 11.67 5.19 -9.61
C LEU A 71 12.10 4.87 -11.05
N GLU A 72 12.41 3.60 -11.34
CA GLU A 72 12.80 3.15 -12.68
C GLU A 72 11.62 3.10 -13.66
N GLN A 73 10.41 3.14 -13.14
CA GLN A 73 9.18 3.08 -13.93
C GLN A 73 8.55 4.46 -14.14
N LEU A 74 8.98 5.47 -13.36
CA LEU A 74 8.54 6.85 -13.54
C LEU A 74 9.11 7.45 -14.82
N LYS A 75 8.35 8.39 -15.39
CA LYS A 75 8.71 9.15 -16.60
C LYS A 75 8.62 10.64 -16.33
N GLU A 76 9.32 11.42 -17.14
CA GLU A 76 9.16 12.88 -17.13
C GLU A 76 7.71 13.26 -17.40
N GLY A 77 7.20 14.18 -16.61
CA GLY A 77 5.81 14.63 -16.64
C GLY A 77 4.89 13.88 -15.68
N ASP A 78 5.27 12.72 -15.10
CA ASP A 78 4.46 12.00 -14.12
C ASP A 78 4.19 12.89 -12.90
N ILE A 79 2.95 12.83 -12.40
CA ILE A 79 2.50 13.55 -11.21
C ILE A 79 2.40 12.59 -10.04
N LEU A 80 2.93 12.99 -8.89
CA LEU A 80 2.88 12.24 -7.65
C LEU A 80 2.11 13.04 -6.60
N TYR A 81 1.03 12.46 -6.08
CA TYR A 81 0.25 12.99 -4.97
C TYR A 81 0.76 12.38 -3.67
N VAL A 82 1.20 13.21 -2.74
CA VAL A 82 1.77 12.79 -1.45
C VAL A 82 0.80 13.14 -0.34
N ASP A 83 0.50 12.15 0.51
CA ASP A 83 -0.33 12.31 1.71
C ASP A 83 -1.67 13.02 1.44
N PHE A 84 -2.52 12.43 0.59
CA PHE A 84 -3.82 12.99 0.17
C PHE A 84 -3.71 14.41 -0.43
N ASP A 85 -2.82 14.58 -1.40
CA ASP A 85 -2.59 15.86 -2.11
C ASP A 85 -2.03 16.99 -1.24
N THR A 86 -1.54 16.66 -0.03
CA THR A 86 -0.88 17.65 0.83
C THR A 86 0.35 18.25 0.15
N LEU A 87 1.04 17.49 -0.70
CA LEU A 87 2.14 17.93 -1.54
C LEU A 87 2.03 17.25 -2.90
N VAL A 88 2.16 18.02 -3.98
CA VAL A 88 2.11 17.47 -5.35
C VAL A 88 3.44 17.71 -6.05
N LEU A 89 4.02 16.63 -6.59
CA LEU A 89 5.28 16.64 -7.29
C LEU A 89 5.10 16.29 -8.76
N ARG A 90 5.89 16.90 -9.63
CA ARG A 90 6.03 16.52 -11.03
C ARG A 90 7.44 16.02 -11.28
N ILE A 91 7.59 14.89 -11.95
CA ILE A 91 8.90 14.38 -12.36
C ILE A 91 9.43 15.23 -13.52
N ASN A 92 10.62 15.77 -13.35
CA ASN A 92 11.24 16.67 -14.34
C ASN A 92 12.36 16.04 -15.12
N ASP A 93 13.20 15.24 -14.46
CA ASP A 93 14.42 14.69 -15.07
C ASP A 93 14.71 13.31 -14.47
N ILE A 94 14.81 12.32 -15.35
CA ILE A 94 15.13 10.93 -15.02
C ILE A 94 16.56 10.53 -15.47
N SER A 95 17.33 11.44 -16.02
CA SER A 95 18.68 11.17 -16.57
C SER A 95 19.65 10.60 -15.55
N ASN A 96 19.44 10.90 -14.26
CA ASN A 96 20.26 10.44 -13.16
C ASN A 96 19.79 9.13 -12.49
N ILE A 97 18.86 8.40 -13.10
CA ILE A 97 18.34 7.14 -12.53
C ILE A 97 19.45 6.08 -12.36
N SER A 98 20.46 6.05 -13.25
CA SER A 98 21.64 5.19 -13.13
C SER A 98 22.50 5.53 -11.90
N ASN A 99 22.46 6.79 -11.44
CA ASN A 99 23.11 7.27 -10.22
C ASN A 99 22.22 7.05 -8.98
N GLY A 100 21.02 6.49 -9.17
CA GLY A 100 20.09 6.12 -8.10
C GLY A 100 19.14 7.23 -7.64
N PHE A 101 18.93 8.27 -8.42
CA PHE A 101 17.96 9.33 -8.13
C PHE A 101 17.35 9.93 -9.39
N ILE A 102 16.22 10.61 -9.22
CA ILE A 102 15.56 11.44 -10.23
C ILE A 102 15.19 12.79 -9.63
N GLU A 103 14.96 13.80 -10.47
CA GLU A 103 14.56 15.14 -10.03
C GLU A 103 13.05 15.34 -10.19
N SER A 104 12.43 15.93 -9.18
CA SER A 104 11.04 16.39 -9.22
C SER A 104 10.93 17.86 -8.84
N THR A 105 9.85 18.50 -9.26
CA THR A 105 9.47 19.85 -8.85
C THR A 105 8.13 19.83 -8.14
N VAL A 106 8.02 20.62 -7.09
CA VAL A 106 6.77 20.87 -6.37
C VAL A 106 5.85 21.71 -7.25
N ILE A 107 4.64 21.20 -7.53
CA ILE A 107 3.60 21.93 -8.28
C ILE A 107 2.45 22.42 -7.38
N SER A 108 2.31 21.83 -6.20
CA SER A 108 1.45 22.36 -5.15
C SER A 108 2.19 22.30 -3.82
N SER A 109 2.35 23.46 -3.18
CA SER A 109 3.09 23.59 -1.92
C SER A 109 2.41 22.84 -0.78
N GLY A 110 3.22 22.30 0.14
CA GLY A 110 2.71 21.57 1.28
C GLY A 110 3.78 20.95 2.16
N TYR A 111 3.32 20.10 3.07
CA TYR A 111 4.19 19.42 4.02
C TYR A 111 4.48 17.98 3.58
N LEU A 112 5.75 17.60 3.67
CA LEU A 112 6.20 16.22 3.48
C LEU A 112 6.55 15.62 4.84
N GLY A 113 5.81 14.61 5.26
CA GLY A 113 6.08 13.82 6.46
C GLY A 113 6.81 12.51 6.18
N LYS A 114 7.25 11.85 7.27
CA LYS A 114 7.84 10.49 7.22
C LYS A 114 6.80 9.46 6.82
N ASN A 115 7.21 8.47 6.03
CA ASN A 115 6.40 7.28 5.73
C ASN A 115 5.00 7.59 5.15
N LYS A 116 4.89 8.66 4.37
CA LYS A 116 3.62 9.08 3.77
C LYS A 116 3.33 8.34 2.47
N GLY A 117 2.08 7.99 2.25
CA GLY A 117 1.63 7.36 1.01
C GLY A 117 1.80 8.29 -0.18
N ILE A 118 2.15 7.70 -1.31
CA ILE A 118 2.26 8.39 -2.61
C ILE A 118 1.33 7.67 -3.58
N VAL A 119 0.51 8.44 -4.28
CA VAL A 119 -0.29 7.97 -5.42
C VAL A 119 0.26 8.61 -6.68
N ILE A 120 0.49 7.81 -7.71
CA ILE A 120 0.79 8.30 -9.05
C ILE A 120 -0.54 8.67 -9.68
N ASP A 121 -0.59 9.77 -10.45
CA ASP A 121 -1.83 10.25 -11.05
C ASP A 121 -2.64 9.09 -11.67
N PRO A 122 -3.86 8.82 -11.18
CA PRO A 122 -4.70 7.72 -11.69
C PRO A 122 -5.09 7.87 -13.18
N GLN A 123 -4.93 9.07 -13.76
CA GLN A 123 -5.16 9.29 -15.18
C GLN A 123 -4.05 8.72 -16.09
N ILE A 124 -2.91 8.33 -15.48
CA ILE A 124 -1.84 7.67 -16.21
C ILE A 124 -2.27 6.23 -16.51
N SER A 125 -2.47 5.93 -17.80
CA SER A 125 -2.90 4.60 -18.26
C SER A 125 -1.83 3.48 -18.12
N ARG A 126 -0.66 3.82 -17.56
CA ARG A 126 0.47 2.90 -17.40
C ARG A 126 0.37 2.12 -16.11
N ARG A 127 0.50 0.80 -16.17
CA ARG A 127 0.61 -0.05 -14.98
C ARG A 127 2.02 -0.01 -14.41
N PHE A 128 2.10 -0.07 -13.09
CA PHE A 128 3.35 -0.10 -12.33
C PHE A 128 3.54 -1.49 -11.72
N ASP A 129 4.74 -2.06 -11.93
CA ASP A 129 5.10 -3.33 -11.31
C ASP A 129 5.48 -3.10 -9.84
N MET A 130 4.67 -3.66 -8.95
CA MET A 130 4.81 -3.52 -7.50
C MET A 130 4.95 -4.91 -6.88
N PRO A 131 5.87 -5.12 -5.93
CA PRO A 131 5.95 -6.39 -5.22
C PRO A 131 4.65 -6.62 -4.43
N THR A 132 4.15 -7.84 -4.41
CA THR A 132 2.94 -8.17 -3.63
C THR A 132 3.16 -8.04 -2.13
N LEU A 133 4.32 -8.48 -1.65
CA LEU A 133 4.70 -8.50 -0.24
C LEU A 133 6.08 -7.85 -0.07
N SER A 134 6.25 -7.12 1.01
CA SER A 134 7.57 -6.68 1.48
C SER A 134 8.34 -7.85 2.12
N ASN A 135 9.66 -7.71 2.28
CA ASN A 135 10.44 -8.70 3.04
C ASN A 135 9.92 -8.86 4.47
N LYS A 136 9.47 -7.79 5.09
CA LYS A 136 8.87 -7.81 6.42
C LYS A 136 7.57 -8.62 6.45
N ASP A 137 6.73 -8.48 5.43
CA ASP A 137 5.49 -9.26 5.31
C ASP A 137 5.78 -10.75 5.19
N ILE A 138 6.77 -11.12 4.39
CA ILE A 138 7.20 -12.51 4.23
C ILE A 138 7.65 -13.08 5.59
N GLU A 139 8.44 -12.35 6.35
CA GLU A 139 8.87 -12.79 7.68
C GLU A 139 7.69 -12.84 8.68
N ALA A 140 6.79 -11.88 8.63
CA ALA A 140 5.58 -11.88 9.45
C ALA A 140 4.71 -13.11 9.18
N ILE A 141 4.51 -13.48 7.91
CA ILE A 141 3.78 -14.71 7.53
C ILE A 141 4.50 -15.98 8.06
N LYS A 142 5.83 -16.03 7.97
CA LYS A 142 6.61 -17.16 8.52
C LYS A 142 6.47 -17.26 10.05
N ILE A 143 6.50 -16.14 10.76
CA ILE A 143 6.26 -16.09 12.21
C ILE A 143 4.85 -16.60 12.50
N GLY A 144 3.85 -16.17 11.74
CA GLY A 144 2.48 -16.64 11.88
C GLY A 144 2.35 -18.14 11.69
N LEU A 145 2.98 -18.71 10.66
CA LEU A 145 2.99 -20.16 10.42
C LEU A 145 3.59 -20.94 11.58
N LYS A 146 4.70 -20.48 12.15
CA LYS A 146 5.32 -21.08 13.35
C LYS A 146 4.38 -21.06 14.57
N ASN A 147 3.52 -20.06 14.64
CA ASN A 147 2.59 -19.84 15.73
C ASN A 147 1.18 -20.40 15.48
N ASN A 148 0.98 -21.15 14.39
CA ASN A 148 -0.30 -21.73 13.97
C ASN A 148 -1.40 -20.68 13.70
N ILE A 149 -1.01 -19.49 13.26
CA ILE A 149 -1.97 -18.48 12.79
C ILE A 149 -2.56 -18.94 11.46
N SER A 150 -3.87 -18.90 11.33
CA SER A 150 -4.61 -19.42 10.19
C SER A 150 -5.15 -18.36 9.23
N LEU A 151 -4.93 -17.07 9.52
CA LEU A 151 -5.48 -15.96 8.75
C LEU A 151 -4.40 -14.92 8.43
N VAL A 152 -4.40 -14.44 7.18
CA VAL A 152 -3.60 -13.31 6.72
C VAL A 152 -4.46 -12.34 5.92
N ALA A 153 -4.45 -11.07 6.32
CA ALA A 153 -5.02 -9.96 5.56
C ALA A 153 -3.91 -9.36 4.68
N ALA A 154 -4.03 -9.55 3.39
CA ALA A 154 -3.01 -9.13 2.42
C ALA A 154 -3.39 -7.78 1.82
N SER A 155 -2.59 -6.75 2.13
CA SER A 155 -2.81 -5.38 1.68
C SER A 155 -2.42 -5.18 0.22
N PHE A 156 -3.12 -4.28 -0.46
CA PHE A 156 -2.88 -3.88 -1.85
C PHE A 156 -2.83 -5.04 -2.84
N ILE A 157 -3.72 -6.02 -2.68
CA ILE A 157 -3.89 -7.09 -3.67
C ILE A 157 -4.41 -6.48 -4.97
N ARG A 158 -3.67 -6.68 -6.07
CA ARG A 158 -3.96 -6.07 -7.39
C ARG A 158 -4.54 -7.04 -8.41
N ASN A 159 -4.28 -8.33 -8.25
CA ASN A 159 -4.72 -9.38 -9.20
C ASN A 159 -4.66 -10.76 -8.54
N SER A 160 -5.14 -11.78 -9.24
CA SER A 160 -5.13 -13.18 -8.78
C SER A 160 -3.72 -13.72 -8.53
N ASN A 161 -2.71 -13.31 -9.31
CA ASN A 161 -1.33 -13.74 -9.08
C ASN A 161 -0.80 -13.27 -7.72
N ALA A 162 -1.22 -12.08 -7.27
CA ALA A 162 -0.85 -11.57 -5.95
C ALA A 162 -1.45 -12.46 -4.85
N VAL A 163 -2.73 -12.86 -4.96
CA VAL A 163 -3.37 -13.80 -4.01
C VAL A 163 -2.61 -15.12 -3.99
N ASN A 164 -2.33 -15.69 -5.17
CA ASN A 164 -1.61 -16.95 -5.30
C ASN A 164 -0.18 -16.87 -4.76
N TYR A 165 0.47 -15.72 -4.87
CA TYR A 165 1.78 -15.51 -4.26
C TYR A 165 1.71 -15.56 -2.72
N VAL A 166 0.73 -14.90 -2.10
CA VAL A 166 0.49 -14.97 -0.64
C VAL A 166 0.19 -16.41 -0.23
N ARG A 167 -0.63 -17.15 -0.99
CA ARG A 167 -0.95 -18.56 -0.75
C ARG A 167 0.31 -19.43 -0.79
N LYS A 168 1.20 -19.19 -1.74
CA LYS A 168 2.49 -19.88 -1.83
C LYS A 168 3.38 -19.59 -0.62
N ILE A 169 3.52 -18.33 -0.20
CA ILE A 169 4.34 -17.93 0.97
C ILE A 169 3.79 -18.53 2.27
N SER A 170 2.47 -18.62 2.40
CA SER A 170 1.81 -19.25 3.55
C SER A 170 1.74 -20.80 3.45
N ASN A 171 2.36 -21.40 2.45
CA ASN A 171 2.32 -22.85 2.18
C ASN A 171 0.88 -23.42 2.11
N GLY A 172 -0.09 -22.61 1.70
CA GLY A 172 -1.50 -22.98 1.66
C GLY A 172 -2.14 -23.22 3.04
N LYS A 173 -1.47 -22.85 4.14
CA LYS A 173 -1.95 -23.09 5.51
C LYS A 173 -2.74 -21.94 6.12
N MET A 174 -2.76 -20.79 5.47
CA MET A 174 -3.53 -19.62 5.90
C MET A 174 -4.65 -19.34 4.91
N LYS A 175 -5.82 -19.00 5.41
CA LYS A 175 -6.87 -18.36 4.63
C LYS A 175 -6.49 -16.91 4.35
N ILE A 176 -6.77 -16.44 3.15
CA ILE A 176 -6.37 -15.14 2.66
C ILE A 176 -7.55 -14.20 2.64
N ILE A 177 -7.44 -13.09 3.34
CA ILE A 177 -8.33 -11.94 3.26
C ILE A 177 -7.67 -10.97 2.28
N SER A 178 -8.16 -10.85 1.06
CA SER A 178 -7.64 -9.89 0.09
C SER A 178 -8.20 -8.51 0.35
N LYS A 179 -7.31 -7.53 0.60
CA LYS A 179 -7.72 -6.16 0.86
C LYS A 179 -7.83 -5.39 -0.45
N ILE A 180 -9.03 -4.87 -0.70
CA ILE A 180 -9.37 -4.07 -1.89
C ILE A 180 -9.14 -2.60 -1.53
N GLU A 181 -8.00 -2.06 -1.99
CA GLU A 181 -7.44 -0.79 -1.54
C GLU A 181 -6.96 0.12 -2.70
N CYS A 182 -7.04 -0.35 -3.96
CA CYS A 182 -6.53 0.37 -5.12
C CYS A 182 -7.38 0.11 -6.37
N LEU A 183 -7.21 0.94 -7.40
CA LEU A 183 -7.93 0.80 -8.68
C LEU A 183 -7.64 -0.52 -9.39
N ASP A 184 -6.38 -0.96 -9.39
CA ASP A 184 -5.99 -2.25 -9.99
C ASP A 184 -6.81 -3.42 -9.41
N ALA A 185 -7.11 -3.37 -8.09
CA ALA A 185 -7.93 -4.39 -7.43
C ALA A 185 -9.38 -4.38 -7.96
N LEU A 186 -9.93 -3.23 -8.28
CA LEU A 186 -11.29 -3.11 -8.84
C LEU A 186 -11.36 -3.59 -10.28
N GLU A 187 -10.34 -3.32 -11.07
CA GLU A 187 -10.25 -3.80 -12.46
C GLU A 187 -10.18 -5.33 -12.51
N ASN A 188 -9.48 -5.94 -11.56
CA ASN A 188 -9.24 -7.39 -11.49
C ASN A 188 -10.13 -8.08 -10.43
N LEU A 189 -11.22 -7.46 -10.00
CA LEU A 189 -12.00 -7.86 -8.83
C LEU A 189 -12.50 -9.32 -8.91
N ASP A 190 -13.06 -9.74 -10.05
CA ASP A 190 -13.64 -11.06 -10.19
C ASP A 190 -12.61 -12.19 -10.09
N GLU A 191 -11.39 -11.97 -10.58
CA GLU A 191 -10.31 -12.94 -10.45
C GLU A 191 -9.72 -12.97 -9.03
N ILE A 192 -9.68 -11.81 -8.34
CA ILE A 192 -9.27 -11.73 -6.93
C ILE A 192 -10.27 -12.48 -6.06
N ILE A 193 -11.58 -12.29 -6.27
CA ILE A 193 -12.62 -12.97 -5.51
C ILE A 193 -12.45 -14.50 -5.60
N ARG A 194 -12.27 -15.04 -6.82
CA ARG A 194 -12.12 -16.50 -7.04
C ARG A 194 -10.95 -17.12 -6.30
N GLU A 195 -9.86 -16.39 -6.14
CA GLU A 195 -8.64 -16.91 -5.51
C GLU A 195 -8.57 -16.61 -4.01
N SER A 196 -9.45 -15.76 -3.48
CA SER A 196 -9.46 -15.32 -2.08
C SER A 196 -10.39 -16.18 -1.23
N ASP A 197 -10.07 -16.31 0.07
CA ASP A 197 -11.00 -16.93 1.02
C ASP A 197 -11.99 -15.90 1.56
N TYR A 198 -11.57 -14.64 1.66
CA TYR A 198 -12.37 -13.49 2.10
C TYR A 198 -11.89 -12.21 1.42
N LEU A 199 -12.74 -11.19 1.41
CA LEU A 199 -12.34 -9.83 1.03
C LEU A 199 -12.40 -8.88 2.23
N LEU A 200 -11.62 -7.81 2.15
CA LEU A 200 -11.76 -6.65 3.03
C LEU A 200 -11.72 -5.38 2.19
N ILE A 201 -12.72 -4.54 2.33
CA ILE A 201 -12.77 -3.21 1.70
C ILE A 201 -12.18 -2.21 2.70
N ASP A 202 -10.98 -1.67 2.43
CA ASP A 202 -10.44 -0.55 3.18
C ASP A 202 -10.79 0.75 2.48
N ARG A 203 -11.82 1.42 2.98
CA ARG A 203 -12.34 2.65 2.36
C ARG A 203 -11.37 3.81 2.47
N GLY A 204 -10.53 3.83 3.52
CA GLY A 204 -9.53 4.87 3.71
C GLY A 204 -8.44 4.84 2.65
N ASP A 205 -7.86 3.66 2.39
CA ASP A 205 -6.84 3.53 1.33
C ASP A 205 -7.46 3.67 -0.07
N LEU A 206 -8.63 3.09 -0.28
CA LEU A 206 -9.33 3.19 -1.56
C LEU A 206 -9.69 4.64 -1.94
N SER A 207 -10.00 5.50 -0.95
CA SER A 207 -10.31 6.93 -1.17
C SER A 207 -9.10 7.76 -1.64
N LYS A 208 -7.89 7.21 -1.62
CA LYS A 208 -6.71 7.87 -2.18
C LYS A 208 -6.66 7.82 -3.71
N GLU A 209 -7.32 6.84 -4.32
CA GLU A 209 -7.33 6.63 -5.77
C GLU A 209 -8.71 6.86 -6.39
N ILE A 210 -9.77 6.87 -5.58
CA ILE A 210 -11.16 7.05 -6.02
C ILE A 210 -11.77 8.24 -5.29
N PRO A 211 -12.49 9.14 -5.98
CA PRO A 211 -13.23 10.22 -5.34
C PRO A 211 -14.12 9.72 -4.20
N ILE A 212 -14.07 10.39 -3.05
CA ILE A 212 -14.71 9.93 -1.81
C ILE A 212 -16.23 9.73 -1.99
N GLU A 213 -16.88 10.54 -2.80
CA GLU A 213 -18.30 10.44 -3.12
C GLU A 213 -18.65 9.17 -3.91
N LYS A 214 -17.67 8.50 -4.56
CA LYS A 214 -17.85 7.25 -5.27
C LYS A 214 -17.63 6.02 -4.39
N ILE A 215 -17.02 6.16 -3.23
CA ILE A 215 -16.70 5.04 -2.33
C ILE A 215 -17.95 4.21 -1.95
N PRO A 216 -19.09 4.81 -1.54
CA PRO A 216 -20.30 4.01 -1.20
C PRO A 216 -20.81 3.19 -2.38
N PHE A 217 -20.73 3.74 -3.60
CA PHE A 217 -21.16 3.04 -4.82
C PHE A 217 -20.18 1.91 -5.16
N THR A 218 -18.89 2.16 -5.09
CA THR A 218 -17.82 1.16 -5.31
C THR A 218 -17.94 0.01 -4.31
N GLN A 219 -18.16 0.31 -3.03
CA GLN A 219 -18.41 -0.71 -2.00
C GLN A 219 -19.59 -1.60 -2.37
N LYS A 220 -20.70 -1.02 -2.83
CA LYS A 220 -21.87 -1.78 -3.24
C LYS A 220 -21.58 -2.72 -4.42
N ILE A 221 -20.77 -2.29 -5.38
CA ILE A 221 -20.33 -3.13 -6.50
C ILE A 221 -19.50 -4.31 -5.98
N ILE A 222 -18.52 -4.06 -5.10
CA ILE A 222 -17.68 -5.13 -4.53
C ILE A 222 -18.54 -6.15 -3.80
N LEU A 223 -19.45 -5.69 -2.90
CA LEU A 223 -20.34 -6.56 -2.15
C LEU A 223 -21.21 -7.43 -3.06
N ASN A 224 -21.80 -6.84 -4.10
CA ASN A 224 -22.63 -7.60 -5.04
C ASN A 224 -21.85 -8.67 -5.79
N ARG A 225 -20.63 -8.35 -6.26
CA ARG A 225 -19.78 -9.32 -6.97
C ARG A 225 -19.29 -10.45 -6.05
N ALA A 226 -18.91 -10.11 -4.81
CA ALA A 226 -18.50 -11.09 -3.82
C ALA A 226 -19.65 -12.04 -3.44
N ASN A 227 -20.85 -11.49 -3.18
CA ASN A 227 -22.03 -12.28 -2.87
C ASN A 227 -22.41 -13.24 -4.01
N ASN A 228 -22.24 -12.84 -5.28
CA ASN A 228 -22.51 -13.71 -6.43
C ASN A 228 -21.50 -14.88 -6.54
N GLN A 229 -20.42 -14.85 -5.78
CA GLN A 229 -19.38 -15.88 -5.74
C GLN A 229 -19.24 -16.50 -4.34
N ASP A 230 -20.23 -16.31 -3.47
CA ASP A 230 -20.29 -16.85 -2.08
C ASP A 230 -19.05 -16.49 -1.25
N THR A 231 -18.51 -15.27 -1.45
CA THR A 231 -17.32 -14.78 -0.72
C THR A 231 -17.72 -13.72 0.30
N ASP A 232 -17.39 -13.96 1.56
CA ASP A 232 -17.64 -13.01 2.65
C ASP A 232 -16.74 -11.78 2.55
N VAL A 233 -17.29 -10.61 2.94
CA VAL A 233 -16.63 -9.32 2.84
C VAL A 233 -16.63 -8.59 4.18
N PHE A 234 -15.44 -8.23 4.65
CA PHE A 234 -15.25 -7.27 5.74
C PHE A 234 -15.22 -5.85 5.18
N VAL A 235 -15.71 -4.89 5.97
CA VAL A 235 -15.62 -3.47 5.63
C VAL A 235 -14.91 -2.75 6.78
N ALA A 236 -13.86 -2.01 6.44
CA ALA A 236 -13.04 -1.28 7.41
C ALA A 236 -13.00 0.21 7.08
N THR A 237 -12.59 1.00 8.07
CA THR A 237 -12.34 2.44 8.04
C THR A 237 -13.59 3.31 7.86
N ASN A 238 -13.72 4.34 8.70
CA ASN A 238 -14.80 5.35 8.66
C ASN A 238 -16.21 4.76 8.66
N LEU A 239 -16.43 3.80 9.55
CA LEU A 239 -17.76 3.28 9.86
C LEU A 239 -18.31 4.10 11.03
N LEU A 240 -19.33 4.89 10.83
CA LEU A 240 -20.02 5.65 11.88
C LEU A 240 -19.28 6.90 12.40
N GLU A 241 -18.38 7.47 11.64
CA GLU A 241 -17.91 8.83 11.92
C GLU A 241 -19.02 9.82 11.50
N SER A 242 -19.45 10.62 12.46
CA SER A 242 -20.40 11.73 12.28
C SER A 242 -19.68 13.04 11.99
#